data_bca9dfd8f923d430ca174cc7d5eb6ef9
#
_entry.id   bca9dfd8f923d430ca174cc7d5eb6ef9
#
_cell.length_a   1.000
_cell.length_b   1.000
_cell.length_c   1.000
_cell.angle_alpha   90.00
_cell.angle_beta   90.00
_cell.angle_gamma   90.00
#
_symmetry.space_group_name_H-M   'P 1'
#
loop_
_entity.id
_entity.type
_entity.pdbx_description
1 polymer ?
#
loop_
_entity_poly.entity_id
_entity_poly.type
_entity_poly.pdbx_seq_one_letter_code
_entity_poly.pdbx_strand_id
1 'polypeptide(L)' 'MSFQAYLENIKSKTGNGPAEFRNLAEEKGFTQNGQLKPEVKAGEIVAWLKEDFDLGHGHSMAIYALLKGIKDENSK' A
#
# COMPACT_ATOMS: atom_id res chain seq x y z
N MET A 1 -3.14 -13.00 -10.75
CA MET A 1 -1.91 -12.72 -9.98
C MET A 1 -2.24 -12.71 -8.49
N SER A 2 -1.44 -13.35 -7.68
CA SER A 2 -1.69 -13.40 -6.24
C SER A 2 -1.32 -12.06 -5.59
N PHE A 3 -1.87 -11.83 -4.40
CA PHE A 3 -1.53 -10.63 -3.65
C PHE A 3 -0.03 -10.55 -3.35
N GLN A 4 0.58 -11.67 -3.01
CA GLN A 4 2.02 -11.70 -2.76
C GLN A 4 2.83 -11.36 -4.00
N ALA A 5 2.38 -11.80 -5.17
CA ALA A 5 3.05 -11.44 -6.41
C ALA A 5 2.99 -9.93 -6.67
N TYR A 6 1.88 -9.29 -6.34
CA TYR A 6 1.78 -7.84 -6.41
C TYR A 6 2.81 -7.18 -5.48
N LEU A 7 2.91 -7.67 -4.25
CA LEU A 7 3.86 -7.11 -3.29
C LEU A 7 5.31 -7.29 -3.74
N GLU A 8 5.64 -8.44 -4.33
CA GLU A 8 6.98 -8.69 -4.86
C GLU A 8 7.31 -7.76 -6.02
N ASN A 9 6.35 -7.57 -6.93
CA ASN A 9 6.54 -6.66 -8.05
C ASN A 9 6.72 -5.22 -7.57
N ILE A 10 5.96 -4.81 -6.58
CA ILE A 10 6.06 -3.48 -6.00
C ILE A 10 7.44 -3.28 -5.36
N LYS A 11 7.91 -4.28 -4.61
CA LYS A 11 9.21 -4.20 -3.99
C LYS A 11 10.32 -4.12 -5.03
N SER A 12 10.20 -4.89 -6.10
CA SER A 12 11.16 -4.87 -7.18
C SER A 12 11.20 -3.50 -7.87
N LYS A 13 10.03 -2.87 -8.03
CA LYS A 13 9.92 -1.59 -8.72
C LYS A 13 10.30 -0.40 -7.84
N THR A 14 9.94 -0.43 -6.57
CA THR A 14 10.09 0.72 -5.67
C THR A 14 11.20 0.56 -4.65
N GLY A 15 11.64 -0.67 -4.39
CA GLY A 15 12.58 -0.96 -3.33
C GLY A 15 11.95 -1.04 -1.95
N ASN A 16 10.63 -0.91 -1.86
CA ASN A 16 9.91 -0.90 -0.58
C ASN A 16 9.01 -2.11 -0.46
N GLY A 17 9.05 -2.78 0.70
CA GLY A 17 8.16 -3.87 1.03
C GLY A 17 6.99 -3.41 1.88
N PRO A 18 6.16 -4.38 2.36
CA PRO A 18 4.96 -4.04 3.14
C PRO A 18 5.26 -3.19 4.38
N ALA A 19 6.31 -3.52 5.12
CA ALA A 19 6.65 -2.79 6.34
C ALA A 19 7.01 -1.34 6.03
N GLU A 20 7.77 -1.11 4.95
CA GLU A 20 8.15 0.23 4.54
C GLU A 20 6.94 1.05 4.12
N PHE A 21 6.00 0.46 3.41
CA PHE A 21 4.78 1.18 3.01
C PHE A 21 3.91 1.53 4.21
N ARG A 22 3.86 0.66 5.22
CA ARG A 22 3.14 0.98 6.45
C ARG A 22 3.76 2.18 7.16
N ASN A 23 5.09 2.22 7.23
CA ASN A 23 5.79 3.34 7.85
C ASN A 23 5.59 4.63 7.05
N LEU A 24 5.69 4.55 5.72
CA LEU A 24 5.50 5.72 4.86
C LEU A 24 4.08 6.27 4.97
N ALA A 25 3.10 5.38 5.03
CA ALA A 25 1.70 5.80 5.16
C ALA A 25 1.47 6.51 6.49
N GLU A 26 2.10 6.04 7.57
CA GLU A 26 1.99 6.69 8.86
C GLU A 26 2.63 8.07 8.84
N GLU A 27 3.78 8.20 8.21
CA GLU A 27 4.44 9.50 8.05
C GLU A 27 3.58 10.48 7.26
N LYS A 28 2.85 10.00 6.28
CA LYS A 28 1.94 10.82 5.48
C LYS A 28 0.66 11.17 6.23
N GLY A 29 0.40 10.53 7.35
CA GLY A 29 -0.81 10.75 8.11
C GLY A 29 -2.01 9.95 7.62
N PHE A 30 -1.79 8.96 6.78
CA PHE A 30 -2.87 8.10 6.26
C PHE A 30 -3.26 7.00 7.24
N THR A 31 -2.32 6.56 8.09
CA THR A 31 -2.58 5.50 9.05
C THR A 31 -2.26 5.95 10.47
N GLN A 32 -2.87 5.27 11.42
CA GLN A 32 -2.65 5.48 12.84
C GLN A 32 -2.67 4.13 13.51
N ASN A 33 -1.61 3.82 14.28
CA ASN A 33 -1.47 2.53 14.96
C ASN A 33 -1.54 1.35 13.99
N GLY A 34 -0.98 1.53 12.79
CA GLY A 34 -0.93 0.50 11.78
C GLY A 34 -2.22 0.29 11.01
N GLN A 35 -3.21 1.12 11.22
CA GLN A 35 -4.50 1.01 10.54
C GLN A 35 -4.83 2.28 9.77
N LEU A 36 -5.45 2.10 8.60
CA LEU A 36 -5.88 3.20 7.77
C LEU A 36 -6.97 4.00 8.49
N LYS A 37 -6.82 5.32 8.48
CA LYS A 37 -7.81 6.20 9.11
C LYS A 37 -9.13 6.14 8.33
N PRO A 38 -10.28 6.21 9.02
CA PRO A 38 -11.58 6.12 8.33
C PRO A 38 -11.83 7.20 7.30
N GLU A 39 -11.27 8.40 7.49
CA GLU A 39 -11.46 9.50 6.56
C GLU A 39 -10.61 9.41 5.31
N VAL A 40 -9.63 8.50 5.27
CA VAL A 40 -8.74 8.34 4.12
C VAL A 40 -9.40 7.44 3.09
N LYS A 41 -9.50 7.92 1.87
CA LYS A 41 -10.14 7.21 0.77
C LYS A 41 -9.13 6.46 -0.07
N ALA A 42 -9.59 5.41 -0.77
CA ALA A 42 -8.75 4.64 -1.66
C ALA A 42 -8.09 5.53 -2.73
N GLY A 43 -8.83 6.51 -3.24
CA GLY A 43 -8.30 7.44 -4.25
C GLY A 43 -7.09 8.23 -3.76
N GLU A 44 -7.06 8.60 -2.49
CA GLU A 44 -5.92 9.31 -1.91
C GLU A 44 -4.67 8.44 -1.89
N ILE A 45 -4.84 7.17 -1.53
CA ILE A 45 -3.73 6.21 -1.50
C ILE A 45 -3.22 5.95 -2.91
N VAL A 46 -4.13 5.76 -3.86
CA VAL A 46 -3.76 5.52 -5.26
C VAL A 46 -3.00 6.73 -5.83
N ALA A 47 -3.49 7.93 -5.57
CA ALA A 47 -2.83 9.15 -6.04
C ALA A 47 -1.43 9.30 -5.46
N TRP A 48 -1.29 9.06 -4.16
CA TRP A 48 -0.01 9.11 -3.49
C TRP A 48 1.00 8.14 -4.12
N LEU A 49 0.57 6.89 -4.29
CA LEU A 49 1.47 5.85 -4.80
C LEU A 49 1.82 6.08 -6.26
N LYS A 50 0.91 6.65 -7.02
CA LYS A 50 1.18 6.99 -8.41
C LYS A 50 2.20 8.12 -8.50
N GLU A 51 2.05 9.16 -7.69
CA GLU A 51 2.95 10.31 -7.71
C GLU A 51 4.35 9.96 -7.19
N ASP A 52 4.41 9.26 -6.05
CA ASP A 52 5.69 9.04 -5.38
C ASP A 52 6.44 7.81 -5.92
N PHE A 53 5.72 6.81 -6.39
CA PHE A 53 6.31 5.53 -6.77
C PHE A 53 5.96 5.08 -8.18
N ASP A 54 5.16 5.86 -8.89
CA ASP A 54 4.75 5.53 -10.25
C ASP A 54 4.08 4.15 -10.36
N LEU A 55 3.30 3.80 -9.35
CA LEU A 55 2.59 2.54 -9.33
C LEU A 55 1.27 2.65 -10.10
N GLY A 56 0.96 1.59 -10.86
CA GLY A 56 -0.32 1.52 -11.55
C GLY A 56 -1.48 1.30 -10.58
N HIS A 57 -2.70 1.40 -11.09
CA HIS A 57 -3.90 1.30 -10.27
C HIS A 57 -3.98 -0.04 -9.52
N GLY A 58 -3.72 -1.16 -10.20
CA GLY A 58 -3.80 -2.47 -9.57
C GLY A 58 -2.82 -2.64 -8.42
N HIS A 59 -1.58 -2.20 -8.63
CA HIS A 59 -0.55 -2.27 -7.58
C HIS A 59 -0.88 -1.33 -6.43
N SER A 60 -1.38 -0.14 -6.74
CA SER A 60 -1.78 0.81 -5.71
C SER A 60 -2.93 0.28 -4.87
N MET A 61 -3.89 -0.39 -5.48
CA MET A 61 -5.00 -1.00 -4.75
C MET A 61 -4.53 -2.15 -3.85
N ALA A 62 -3.48 -2.86 -4.26
CA ALA A 62 -2.88 -3.89 -3.41
C ALA A 62 -2.32 -3.27 -2.13
N ILE A 63 -1.63 -2.14 -2.24
CA ILE A 63 -1.11 -1.44 -1.07
C ILE A 63 -2.27 -0.91 -0.21
N TYR A 64 -3.32 -0.38 -0.83
CA TYR A 64 -4.50 0.07 -0.10
C TYR A 64 -5.09 -1.07 0.73
N ALA A 65 -5.24 -2.26 0.14
CA ALA A 65 -5.76 -3.42 0.85
C ALA A 65 -4.86 -3.82 2.01
N LEU A 66 -3.55 -3.72 1.83
CA LEU A 66 -2.58 -3.97 2.88
C LEU A 66 -2.75 -3.00 4.05
N LEU A 67 -2.87 -1.71 3.74
CA LEU A 67 -2.99 -0.67 4.77
C LEU A 67 -4.33 -0.75 5.49
N LYS A 68 -5.38 -1.15 4.78
CA LYS A 68 -6.71 -1.28 5.37
C LYS A 68 -6.86 -2.55 6.20
N GLY A 69 -5.93 -3.50 6.04
CA GLY A 69 -5.97 -4.74 6.77
C GLY A 69 -6.86 -5.82 6.16
N ILE A 70 -7.32 -5.59 4.92
CA ILE A 70 -8.11 -6.59 4.20
C ILE A 70 -7.23 -7.77 3.84
N LYS A 71 -5.99 -7.48 3.44
CA LYS A 71 -5.00 -8.49 3.08
C LYS A 71 -3.66 -8.11 3.68
N ASP A 72 -2.80 -9.10 3.86
CA ASP A 72 -1.46 -8.86 4.36
C ASP A 72 -0.47 -9.77 3.64
N GLU A 73 0.80 -9.67 4.01
CA GLU A 73 1.87 -10.43 3.37
C GLU A 73 1.73 -11.94 3.56
N ASN A 74 0.90 -12.37 4.48
CA ASN A 74 0.61 -13.79 4.71
C ASN A 74 -0.66 -14.26 4.02
N SER A 75 -1.36 -13.37 3.33
CA SER A 75 -2.57 -13.71 2.60
C SER A 75 -2.24 -14.56 1.38
N LYS A 76 -3.12 -15.50 1.07
CA LYS A 76 -2.95 -16.37 -0.08
C LYS A 76 -3.84 -15.94 -1.24
#